data_59a773f104aef19f24b822c44d14c939
#
_entry.id   59a773f104aef19f24b822c44d14c939
#
_cell.length_a   1.000
_cell.length_b   1.000
_cell.length_c   1.000
_cell.angle_alpha   90.00
_cell.angle_beta   90.00
_cell.angle_gamma   90.00
#
_symmetry.space_group_name_H-M   'P 1'
#
loop_
_entity.id
_entity.type
_entity.pdbx_description
1 polymer ?
#
loop_
_entity_poly.entity_id
_entity_poly.type
_entity_poly.pdbx_seq_one_letter_code
_entity_poly.pdbx_strand_id
1 'polypeptide(L)'
;SGLASAEVRIEGPVEFGVFEGPKAELQSGERVLRRSNEQIQATTVVPAKLGTKFGLRYQLLGKVAEDTPLTLLYFTPGIRTADGQRHDKFEVTQKLVPGAPQDVMAYEFTESHEVVPGEWRFMVFQGDRLLTQKSFTVR
;
A
#
# COMPACT_ATOMS: atom_id res chain seq x y z
N SER A 1 -20.91 -10.71 24.32
CA SER A 1 -19.73 -11.27 24.92
C SER A 1 -18.70 -10.25 25.33
N GLY A 2 -18.57 -9.13 24.87
CA GLY A 2 -17.62 -8.14 25.32
C GLY A 2 -16.15 -8.50 25.09
N LEU A 3 -15.90 -9.57 24.40
CA LEU A 3 -14.52 -9.85 23.99
C LEU A 3 -14.19 -8.88 22.88
N ALA A 4 -13.53 -7.81 23.29
CA ALA A 4 -12.92 -6.96 22.32
C ALA A 4 -11.92 -7.83 21.55
N SER A 5 -12.29 -8.24 20.35
CA SER A 5 -11.26 -8.57 19.41
C SER A 5 -10.30 -7.40 19.41
N ALA A 6 -9.01 -7.66 19.50
CA ALA A 6 -8.03 -6.60 19.51
C ALA A 6 -8.13 -5.85 18.18
N GLU A 7 -8.90 -4.77 18.20
CA GLU A 7 -9.04 -3.92 17.03
C GLU A 7 -7.81 -3.05 16.91
N VAL A 8 -7.20 -3.09 15.75
CA VAL A 8 -6.09 -2.19 15.47
C VAL A 8 -6.61 -0.77 15.26
N ARG A 9 -5.77 0.19 15.57
CA ARG A 9 -6.09 1.61 15.37
C ARG A 9 -4.90 2.32 14.77
N ILE A 10 -5.18 3.28 13.91
CA ILE A 10 -4.12 4.14 13.38
C ILE A 10 -3.57 5.00 14.51
N GLU A 11 -2.24 5.04 14.64
CA GLU A 11 -1.56 5.93 15.56
C GLU A 11 -0.77 6.96 14.79
N GLY A 12 -0.98 8.24 15.12
CA GLY A 12 -0.28 9.32 14.46
C GLY A 12 -0.73 9.55 13.03
N PRO A 13 -0.03 10.42 12.31
CA PRO A 13 -0.40 10.74 10.94
C PRO A 13 -0.09 9.59 9.99
N VAL A 14 -0.94 9.46 8.97
CA VAL A 14 -0.69 8.54 7.85
C VAL A 14 0.17 9.28 6.83
N GLU A 15 1.33 8.72 6.50
CA GLU A 15 2.16 9.27 5.44
C GLU A 15 1.64 8.76 4.10
N PHE A 16 1.67 9.61 3.10
CA PHE A 16 1.22 9.24 1.76
C PHE A 16 2.06 9.95 0.72
N GLY A 17 2.17 9.33 -0.45
CA GLY A 17 2.86 9.96 -1.57
C GLY A 17 3.69 8.98 -2.37
N VAL A 18 4.73 9.52 -3.00
CA VAL A 18 5.66 8.76 -3.81
C VAL A 18 6.84 8.34 -2.95
N PHE A 19 7.12 7.05 -2.97
CA PHE A 19 8.24 6.50 -2.21
C PHE A 19 9.52 6.74 -2.96
N GLU A 20 10.44 7.46 -2.32
CA GLU A 20 11.75 7.77 -2.86
C GLU A 20 12.79 6.95 -2.10
N GLY A 21 12.78 5.66 -2.33
CA GLY A 21 13.83 4.82 -1.80
C GLY A 21 15.12 5.04 -2.55
N PRO A 22 16.27 4.80 -1.90
CA PRO A 22 17.48 4.70 -2.69
C PRO A 22 17.21 3.60 -3.72
N LYS A 23 17.31 3.94 -4.99
CA LYS A 23 17.38 2.94 -6.03
C LYS A 23 18.73 2.27 -5.85
N ALA A 24 18.86 1.49 -4.78
CA ALA A 24 20.04 0.73 -4.56
C ALA A 24 20.11 -0.26 -5.69
N GLU A 25 21.10 -0.08 -6.53
CA GLU A 25 21.48 -1.12 -7.45
C GLU A 25 21.82 -2.31 -6.58
N LEU A 26 20.90 -3.25 -6.51
CA LEU A 26 21.16 -4.47 -5.81
C LEU A 26 22.22 -5.22 -6.57
N GLN A 27 23.32 -5.50 -5.91
CA GLN A 27 24.33 -6.37 -6.48
C GLN A 27 23.77 -7.80 -6.47
N SER A 28 24.31 -8.59 -7.37
CA SER A 28 23.92 -9.98 -7.49
C SER A 28 23.99 -10.68 -6.13
N GLY A 29 22.89 -11.25 -5.70
CA GLY A 29 22.80 -11.95 -4.41
C GLY A 29 22.31 -11.12 -3.24
N GLU A 30 22.18 -9.82 -3.40
CA GLU A 30 21.61 -8.98 -2.36
C GLU A 30 20.09 -9.09 -2.35
N ARG A 31 19.55 -9.21 -1.17
CA ARG A 31 18.11 -9.15 -0.99
C ARG A 31 17.69 -7.72 -0.75
N VAL A 32 16.54 -7.37 -1.30
CA VAL A 32 15.88 -6.13 -0.92
C VAL A 32 15.47 -6.29 0.53
N LEU A 33 16.24 -5.70 1.43
CA LEU A 33 15.80 -5.58 2.79
C LEU A 33 14.64 -4.61 2.81
N ARG A 34 13.54 -5.02 3.40
CA ARG A 34 12.42 -4.13 3.58
C ARG A 34 12.87 -2.88 4.28
N ARG A 35 12.70 -1.79 3.60
CA ARG A 35 13.05 -0.52 4.18
C ARG A 35 11.78 0.19 4.59
N SER A 36 11.48 0.09 5.86
CA SER A 36 10.44 0.91 6.43
C SER A 36 10.82 2.38 6.49
N ASN A 37 12.07 2.69 6.17
CA ASN A 37 12.63 4.04 6.25
C ASN A 37 12.77 4.74 4.90
N GLU A 38 12.12 4.23 3.85
CA GLU A 38 12.08 4.94 2.58
C GLU A 38 11.44 6.31 2.79
N GLN A 39 12.01 7.31 2.14
CA GLN A 39 11.41 8.64 2.20
C GLN A 39 10.18 8.68 1.33
N ILE A 40 9.18 9.41 1.78
CA ILE A 40 7.95 9.59 1.03
C ILE A 40 7.82 11.07 0.70
N GLN A 41 7.74 11.35 -0.59
CA GLN A 41 7.41 12.70 -1.04
C GLN A 41 5.90 12.87 -0.90
N ALA A 42 5.48 13.74 0.00
CA ALA A 42 4.07 13.94 0.29
C ALA A 42 3.39 14.62 -0.90
N THR A 43 2.59 13.84 -1.61
CA THR A 43 1.85 14.34 -2.77
C THR A 43 0.72 13.39 -3.10
N THR A 44 -0.33 13.91 -3.72
CA THR A 44 -1.39 13.08 -4.28
C THR A 44 -1.29 12.98 -5.80
N VAL A 45 -0.34 13.68 -6.40
CA VAL A 45 -0.09 13.60 -7.84
C VAL A 45 1.11 12.69 -8.07
N VAL A 46 0.88 11.62 -8.80
CA VAL A 46 1.83 10.53 -8.98
C VAL A 46 2.24 10.46 -10.45
N PRO A 47 3.55 10.45 -10.74
CA PRO A 47 4.00 10.38 -12.14
C PRO A 47 3.57 9.07 -12.80
N ALA A 48 2.98 9.17 -13.99
CA ALA A 48 2.64 7.99 -14.80
C ALA A 48 3.89 7.49 -15.49
N LYS A 49 4.75 6.82 -14.73
CA LYS A 49 6.07 6.41 -15.20
C LYS A 49 6.45 5.09 -14.57
N LEU A 50 7.05 4.20 -15.37
CA LEU A 50 7.57 2.93 -14.85
C LEU A 50 8.53 3.18 -13.70
N GLY A 51 8.46 2.31 -12.69
CA GLY A 51 9.31 2.40 -11.52
C GLY A 51 8.76 3.29 -10.41
N THR A 52 7.69 4.03 -10.67
CA THR A 52 7.08 4.84 -9.63
C THR A 52 6.39 3.94 -8.60
N LYS A 53 6.70 4.16 -7.33
CA LYS A 53 6.07 3.48 -6.21
C LYS A 53 5.36 4.52 -5.36
N PHE A 54 4.10 4.29 -5.07
CA PHE A 54 3.30 5.25 -4.32
C PHE A 54 2.31 4.55 -3.41
N GLY A 55 1.89 5.24 -2.38
CA GLY A 55 0.93 4.67 -1.44
C GLY A 55 0.97 5.31 -0.08
N LEU A 56 0.72 4.47 0.93
CA LEU A 56 0.54 4.87 2.32
C LEU A 56 1.55 4.17 3.20
N ARG A 57 1.96 4.86 4.27
CA ARG A 57 2.70 4.25 5.36
C ARG A 57 2.07 4.73 6.67
N TYR A 58 1.80 3.79 7.57
CA TYR A 58 1.03 4.09 8.76
C TYR A 58 1.51 3.23 9.90
N GLN A 59 1.17 3.65 11.09
CA GLN A 59 1.48 2.94 12.32
C GLN A 59 0.19 2.47 12.96
N LEU A 60 0.18 1.21 13.38
CA LEU A 60 -0.99 0.61 14.00
C LEU A 60 -0.71 0.28 15.46
N LEU A 61 -1.65 0.62 16.33
CA LEU A 61 -1.69 0.15 17.70
C LEU A 61 -2.55 -1.10 17.78
N GLY A 62 -2.20 -1.99 18.69
CA GLY A 62 -3.03 -3.14 19.00
C GLY A 62 -2.90 -4.31 18.06
N LYS A 63 -1.80 -4.42 17.34
CA LYS A 63 -1.59 -5.56 16.45
C LYS A 63 -1.36 -6.83 17.25
N VAL A 64 -2.14 -7.86 16.95
CA VAL A 64 -1.99 -9.20 17.49
C VAL A 64 -1.94 -10.16 16.31
N ALA A 65 -0.91 -11.03 16.27
CA ALA A 65 -0.60 -11.81 15.07
C ALA A 65 -1.76 -12.69 14.58
N GLU A 66 -2.59 -13.18 15.49
CA GLU A 66 -3.66 -14.11 15.13
C GLU A 66 -5.01 -13.42 14.97
N ASP A 67 -5.06 -12.12 15.08
CA ASP A 67 -6.30 -11.36 14.89
C ASP A 67 -6.65 -11.23 13.42
N THR A 68 -7.85 -10.67 13.19
CA THR A 68 -8.33 -10.41 11.84
C THR A 68 -7.28 -9.64 11.06
N PRO A 69 -6.85 -10.17 9.91
CA PRO A 69 -5.84 -9.49 9.10
C PRO A 69 -6.37 -8.23 8.46
N LEU A 70 -5.46 -7.45 7.90
CA LEU A 70 -5.83 -6.28 7.13
C LEU A 70 -6.29 -6.71 5.74
N THR A 71 -7.23 -5.98 5.19
CA THR A 71 -7.61 -6.08 3.80
C THR A 71 -7.23 -4.77 3.12
N LEU A 72 -6.39 -4.87 2.11
CA LEU A 72 -5.92 -3.73 1.34
C LEU A 72 -6.65 -3.72 0.00
N LEU A 73 -7.39 -2.66 -0.28
CA LEU A 73 -8.10 -2.52 -1.54
C LEU A 73 -7.43 -1.43 -2.38
N TYR A 74 -7.04 -1.81 -3.59
CA TYR A 74 -6.46 -0.89 -4.57
C TYR A 74 -7.48 -0.70 -5.67
N PHE A 75 -8.03 0.49 -5.81
CA PHE A 75 -8.91 0.84 -6.92
C PHE A 75 -8.11 1.56 -7.98
N THR A 76 -8.31 1.16 -9.23
CA THR A 76 -7.59 1.72 -10.37
C THR A 76 -8.59 2.20 -11.43
N PRO A 77 -8.14 3.03 -12.39
CA PRO A 77 -9.01 3.40 -13.51
C PRO A 77 -9.29 2.26 -14.47
N GLY A 78 -8.55 1.16 -14.33
CA GLY A 78 -8.73 -0.03 -15.16
C GLY A 78 -7.42 -0.42 -15.82
N ILE A 79 -6.80 -1.48 -15.30
CA ILE A 79 -5.58 -2.05 -15.88
C ILE A 79 -5.99 -3.20 -16.78
N ARG A 80 -5.54 -3.18 -18.03
CA ARG A 80 -5.81 -4.26 -18.97
C ARG A 80 -4.61 -5.18 -19.04
N THR A 81 -4.88 -6.46 -18.80
CA THR A 81 -3.86 -7.49 -18.92
C THR A 81 -3.88 -8.11 -20.32
N ALA A 82 -2.84 -8.91 -20.62
CA ALA A 82 -2.67 -9.48 -21.95
C ALA A 82 -3.84 -10.38 -22.38
N ASP A 83 -4.57 -10.95 -21.43
CA ASP A 83 -5.73 -11.77 -21.69
C ASP A 83 -6.98 -10.96 -22.01
N GLY A 84 -6.87 -9.65 -22.10
CA GLY A 84 -7.98 -8.75 -22.40
C GLY A 84 -8.85 -8.40 -21.21
N GLN A 85 -8.53 -8.90 -20.01
CA GLN A 85 -9.31 -8.58 -18.83
C GLN A 85 -8.94 -7.20 -18.30
N ARG A 86 -9.94 -6.54 -17.71
CA ARG A 86 -9.77 -5.23 -17.11
C ARG A 86 -9.87 -5.36 -15.60
N HIS A 87 -8.88 -4.82 -14.90
CA HIS A 87 -8.82 -4.88 -13.46
C HIS A 87 -8.91 -3.48 -12.87
N ASP A 88 -10.05 -3.16 -12.28
CA ASP A 88 -10.24 -1.87 -11.61
C ASP A 88 -10.16 -2.00 -10.09
N LYS A 89 -9.93 -3.20 -9.58
CA LYS A 89 -9.79 -3.42 -8.14
C LYS A 89 -8.86 -4.61 -7.89
N PHE A 90 -7.94 -4.42 -6.95
CA PHE A 90 -7.13 -5.51 -6.41
C PHE A 90 -7.35 -5.59 -4.91
N GLU A 91 -7.42 -6.80 -4.39
CA GLU A 91 -7.58 -7.04 -2.97
C GLU A 91 -6.42 -7.89 -2.47
N VAL A 92 -5.79 -7.43 -1.40
CA VAL A 92 -4.68 -8.13 -0.77
C VAL A 92 -4.99 -8.32 0.70
N THR A 93 -4.81 -9.54 1.20
CA THR A 93 -4.92 -9.82 2.63
C THR A 93 -3.53 -9.78 3.24
N GLN A 94 -3.36 -8.99 4.28
CA GLN A 94 -2.08 -8.81 4.94
C GLN A 94 -2.20 -9.17 6.41
N LYS A 95 -1.44 -10.17 6.83
CA LYS A 95 -1.42 -10.56 8.23
C LYS A 95 -0.83 -9.45 9.08
N LEU A 96 -1.31 -9.35 10.31
CA LEU A 96 -0.76 -8.41 11.27
C LEU A 96 0.61 -8.88 11.73
N VAL A 97 1.57 -7.98 11.72
CA VAL A 97 2.94 -8.25 12.17
C VAL A 97 3.25 -7.35 13.35
N PRO A 98 3.05 -7.85 14.58
CA PRO A 98 3.18 -6.98 15.77
C PRO A 98 4.56 -6.35 15.93
N GLY A 99 5.61 -7.03 15.48
CA GLY A 99 6.96 -6.52 15.58
C GLY A 99 7.34 -5.46 14.55
N ALA A 100 6.51 -5.26 13.53
CA ALA A 100 6.80 -4.24 12.53
C ALA A 100 6.38 -2.88 13.05
N PRO A 101 7.30 -1.89 13.08
CA PRO A 101 6.94 -0.56 13.61
C PRO A 101 5.98 0.20 12.73
N GLN A 102 5.99 -0.08 11.44
CA GLN A 102 5.10 0.57 10.48
C GLN A 102 4.61 -0.44 9.47
N ASP A 103 3.44 -0.15 8.92
CA ASP A 103 2.88 -0.94 7.83
C ASP A 103 2.81 -0.07 6.58
N VAL A 104 2.91 -0.71 5.43
CA VAL A 104 2.95 -0.04 4.14
C VAL A 104 1.92 -0.64 3.22
N MET A 105 1.18 0.21 2.52
CA MET A 105 0.31 -0.18 1.42
C MET A 105 0.77 0.62 0.20
N ALA A 106 1.42 -0.04 -0.74
CA ALA A 106 2.00 0.66 -1.88
C ALA A 106 1.81 -0.13 -3.16
N TYR A 107 1.87 0.58 -4.27
CA TYR A 107 1.83 -0.02 -5.60
C TYR A 107 3.01 0.52 -6.40
N GLU A 108 3.70 -0.38 -7.09
CA GLU A 108 4.82 0.01 -7.94
C GLU A 108 4.50 -0.36 -9.38
N PHE A 109 4.70 0.59 -10.29
CA PHE A 109 4.53 0.33 -11.71
C PHE A 109 5.73 -0.45 -12.23
N THR A 110 5.60 -1.77 -12.32
CA THR A 110 6.66 -2.65 -12.80
C THR A 110 6.52 -2.98 -14.27
N GLU A 111 5.32 -2.85 -14.83
CA GLU A 111 5.06 -3.12 -16.24
C GLU A 111 4.26 -1.98 -16.85
N SER A 112 4.48 -1.74 -18.15
CA SER A 112 3.91 -0.57 -18.80
C SER A 112 2.38 -0.56 -18.81
N HIS A 113 1.74 -1.72 -18.85
CA HIS A 113 0.27 -1.76 -18.86
C HIS A 113 -0.35 -1.37 -17.53
N GLU A 114 0.45 -1.34 -16.47
CA GLU A 114 -0.01 -0.89 -15.16
C GLU A 114 -0.03 0.63 -15.02
N VAL A 115 0.69 1.33 -15.89
CA VAL A 115 0.83 2.79 -15.80
C VAL A 115 -0.40 3.42 -16.42
N VAL A 116 -1.49 3.44 -15.66
CA VAL A 116 -2.77 3.95 -16.14
C VAL A 116 -3.07 5.28 -15.49
N PRO A 117 -3.13 6.37 -16.27
CA PRO A 117 -3.50 7.67 -15.73
C PRO A 117 -4.94 7.68 -15.23
N GLY A 118 -5.17 8.48 -14.21
CA GLY A 118 -6.49 8.62 -13.61
C GLY A 118 -6.44 8.55 -12.11
N GLU A 119 -7.60 8.39 -11.51
CA GLU A 119 -7.71 8.32 -10.06
C GLU A 119 -7.50 6.90 -9.57
N TRP A 120 -6.58 6.77 -8.63
CA TRP A 120 -6.35 5.54 -7.90
C TRP A 120 -6.74 5.79 -6.45
N ARG A 121 -7.37 4.79 -5.80
CA ARG A 121 -7.75 4.92 -4.39
C ARG A 121 -7.26 3.70 -3.63
N PHE A 122 -6.62 3.95 -2.51
CA PHE A 122 -6.12 2.91 -1.62
C PHE A 122 -6.90 2.95 -0.32
N MET A 123 -7.39 1.78 0.12
CA MET A 123 -8.17 1.66 1.34
C MET A 123 -7.63 0.52 2.19
N VAL A 124 -7.52 0.76 3.48
CA VAL A 124 -7.07 -0.25 4.44
C VAL A 124 -8.22 -0.56 5.38
N PHE A 125 -8.58 -1.84 5.43
CA PHE A 125 -9.64 -2.33 6.32
C PHE A 125 -9.09 -3.35 7.29
N GLN A 126 -9.74 -3.47 8.44
CA GLN A 126 -9.68 -4.66 9.27
C GLN A 126 -11.09 -5.18 9.39
N GLY A 127 -11.36 -6.35 8.82
CA GLY A 127 -12.74 -6.81 8.68
C GLY A 127 -13.51 -5.84 7.80
N ASP A 128 -14.63 -5.36 8.29
CA ASP A 128 -15.45 -4.37 7.60
C ASP A 128 -15.19 -2.93 8.06
N ARG A 129 -14.17 -2.74 8.91
CA ARG A 129 -13.87 -1.44 9.50
C ARG A 129 -12.77 -0.74 8.72
N LEU A 130 -13.10 0.41 8.14
CA LEU A 130 -12.15 1.22 7.39
C LEU A 130 -11.19 1.91 8.36
N LEU A 131 -9.90 1.71 8.17
CA LEU A 131 -8.86 2.33 8.99
C LEU A 131 -8.36 3.63 8.38
N THR A 132 -8.08 3.61 7.09
CA THR A 132 -7.61 4.79 6.37
C THR A 132 -7.82 4.60 4.88
N GLN A 133 -7.84 5.71 4.16
CA GLN A 133 -7.92 5.69 2.70
C GLN A 133 -7.26 6.94 2.13
N LYS A 134 -6.82 6.83 0.88
CA LYS A 134 -6.24 7.96 0.16
C LYS A 134 -6.43 7.79 -1.33
N SER A 135 -6.75 8.89 -2.00
CA SER A 135 -6.85 8.92 -3.45
C SER A 135 -5.63 9.59 -4.03
N PHE A 136 -5.18 9.08 -5.17
CA PHE A 136 -4.04 9.61 -5.91
C PHE A 136 -4.46 9.88 -7.35
N THR A 137 -3.89 10.91 -7.93
CA THR A 137 -4.05 11.19 -9.36
C THR A 137 -2.77 10.82 -10.07
N VAL A 138 -2.84 9.84 -10.95
CA VAL A 138 -1.70 9.41 -11.79
C VAL A 138 -1.79 10.15 -13.11
N ARG A 139 -0.71 10.87 -13.46
CA ARG A 139 -0.69 11.63 -14.72
C ARG A 139 0.73 11.94 -15.18
#